data_5fe014f64a562695eb9eb21ed0d72124
#
_entry.id   5fe014f64a562695eb9eb21ed0d72124
#
_cell.length_a   1.000
_cell.length_b   1.000
_cell.length_c   1.000
_cell.angle_alpha   90.00
_cell.angle_beta   90.00
_cell.angle_gamma   90.00
#
_symmetry.space_group_name_H-M   'P 1'
#
loop_
_entity.id
_entity.type
_entity.pdbx_description
1 polymer ?
#
loop_
_entity_poly.entity_id
_entity_poly.type
_entity_poly.pdbx_seq_one_letter_code
_entity_poly.pdbx_strand_id
1 'polypeptide(L)'
;VVLAAGMLVAGRRLVLALAVAGMVGSAALAWWMFDPFTATDRLYYGTDTRAVGLLAGVVLAFLVPATRDTGSRRTAWRWDALGAVGLLGLVAAFAWLDEGRPFLYRGGFAAVGLASALAIAAAARPGTVAARALGVRPMVWLGQRSYGIYLWHWPVIHLTRSGEDVPIGGAPLVTAQVLLTVVAAALSYRFVEVPFRRHGVRGVISALTGPGSTSRLVVR
;
A
#
# COMPACT_ATOMS: atom_id res chain seq x y z
N VAL A 1 12.44 -10.61 2.82
CA VAL A 1 13.74 -11.12 3.30
C VAL A 1 13.72 -11.27 4.82
N VAL A 2 13.48 -10.21 5.60
CA VAL A 2 13.51 -10.24 7.09
C VAL A 2 12.52 -11.25 7.67
N LEU A 3 11.26 -11.26 7.17
CA LEU A 3 10.24 -12.23 7.65
C LEU A 3 10.61 -13.68 7.30
N ALA A 4 11.16 -13.92 6.09
CA ALA A 4 11.59 -15.26 5.69
C ALA A 4 12.76 -15.75 6.56
N ALA A 5 13.75 -14.89 6.84
CA ALA A 5 14.84 -15.19 7.74
C ALA A 5 14.36 -15.45 9.18
N GLY A 6 13.41 -14.63 9.66
CA GLY A 6 12.78 -14.84 10.98
C GLY A 6 12.04 -16.17 11.09
N MET A 7 11.36 -16.61 10.03
CA MET A 7 10.68 -17.92 10.00
C MET A 7 11.65 -19.10 10.04
N LEU A 8 12.82 -18.97 9.41
CA LEU A 8 13.87 -20.01 9.43
C LEU A 8 14.53 -20.14 10.80
N VAL A 9 14.72 -19.02 11.51
CA VAL A 9 15.45 -18.98 12.78
C VAL A 9 14.54 -19.18 14.00
N ALA A 10 13.37 -18.53 13.98
CA ALA A 10 12.52 -18.39 15.18
C ALA A 10 11.21 -19.19 15.13
N GLY A 11 10.87 -19.77 13.98
CA GLY A 11 9.63 -20.48 13.76
C GLY A 11 8.41 -19.56 13.60
N ARG A 12 7.39 -20.07 12.90
CA ARG A 12 6.17 -19.34 12.51
C ARG A 12 5.42 -18.73 13.70
N ARG A 13 5.35 -19.44 14.83
CA ARG A 13 4.60 -19.00 16.01
C ARG A 13 5.24 -17.77 16.68
N LEU A 14 6.57 -17.75 16.78
CA LEU A 14 7.27 -16.63 17.38
C LEU A 14 7.17 -15.37 16.52
N VAL A 15 7.31 -15.50 15.19
CA VAL A 15 7.15 -14.35 14.27
C VAL A 15 5.73 -13.77 14.36
N LEU A 16 4.69 -14.63 14.43
CA LEU A 16 3.31 -14.19 14.62
C LEU A 16 3.12 -13.50 15.98
N ALA A 17 3.66 -14.06 17.06
CA ALA A 17 3.57 -13.46 18.38
C ALA A 17 4.25 -12.08 18.45
N LEU A 18 5.43 -11.96 17.86
CA LEU A 18 6.15 -10.67 17.77
C LEU A 18 5.38 -9.65 16.91
N ALA A 19 4.76 -10.09 15.81
CA ALA A 19 3.94 -9.21 14.97
C ALA A 19 2.70 -8.71 15.72
N VAL A 20 2.02 -9.58 16.45
CA VAL A 20 0.86 -9.21 17.30
C VAL A 20 1.30 -8.29 18.43
N ALA A 21 2.37 -8.62 19.14
CA ALA A 21 2.91 -7.79 20.23
C ALA A 21 3.33 -6.41 19.73
N GLY A 22 4.02 -6.35 18.60
CA GLY A 22 4.41 -5.08 17.95
C GLY A 22 3.21 -4.27 17.49
N MET A 23 2.17 -4.92 16.94
CA MET A 23 0.92 -4.26 16.55
C MET A 23 0.21 -3.62 17.73
N VAL A 24 0.06 -4.37 18.82
CA VAL A 24 -0.54 -3.88 20.08
C VAL A 24 0.33 -2.78 20.68
N GLY A 25 1.64 -2.97 20.73
CA GLY A 25 2.59 -1.97 21.24
C GLY A 25 2.55 -0.67 20.45
N SER A 26 2.50 -0.74 19.13
CA SER A 26 2.37 0.45 18.25
C SER A 26 1.08 1.23 18.51
N ALA A 27 -0.06 0.51 18.63
CA ALA A 27 -1.34 1.15 18.94
C ALA A 27 -1.37 1.75 20.35
N ALA A 28 -0.83 1.04 21.33
CA ALA A 28 -0.73 1.52 22.73
C ALA A 28 0.20 2.73 22.82
N LEU A 29 1.31 2.75 22.09
CA LEU A 29 2.24 3.86 22.05
C LEU A 29 1.57 5.12 21.47
N ALA A 30 0.84 4.98 20.35
CA ALA A 30 0.10 6.09 19.74
C ALA A 30 -0.95 6.65 20.70
N TRP A 31 -1.67 5.76 21.40
CA TRP A 31 -2.64 6.16 22.42
C TRP A 31 -2.01 6.90 23.59
N TRP A 32 -0.91 6.37 24.13
CA TRP A 32 -0.23 6.93 25.30
C TRP A 32 0.44 8.27 25.03
N MET A 33 1.06 8.41 23.84
CA MET A 33 1.75 9.64 23.43
C MET A 33 0.81 10.76 22.98
N PHE A 34 -0.47 10.43 22.75
CA PHE A 34 -1.40 11.44 22.23
C PHE A 34 -1.76 12.48 23.31
N ASP A 35 -1.39 13.73 23.05
CA ASP A 35 -1.80 14.91 23.82
C ASP A 35 -2.52 15.89 22.87
N PRO A 36 -3.79 16.24 23.16
CA PRO A 36 -4.57 17.14 22.31
C PRO A 36 -4.04 18.58 22.23
N PHE A 37 -3.10 18.95 23.11
CA PHE A 37 -2.52 20.29 23.19
C PHE A 37 -1.14 20.41 22.55
N THR A 38 -0.56 19.33 22.07
CA THR A 38 0.75 19.29 21.41
C THR A 38 0.64 18.95 19.94
N ALA A 39 1.69 19.31 19.15
CA ALA A 39 1.75 18.99 17.74
C ALA A 39 1.74 17.46 17.53
N THR A 40 0.87 17.01 16.64
CA THR A 40 0.65 15.58 16.35
C THR A 40 1.60 15.02 15.29
N ASP A 41 2.48 15.83 14.71
CA ASP A 41 3.40 15.45 13.62
C ASP A 41 4.22 14.21 13.95
N ARG A 42 4.77 14.12 15.17
CA ARG A 42 5.54 12.97 15.65
C ARG A 42 4.72 11.68 15.63
N LEU A 43 3.45 11.76 16.03
CA LEU A 43 2.55 10.61 16.06
C LEU A 43 2.09 10.24 14.64
N TYR A 44 1.83 11.25 13.82
CA TYR A 44 1.35 11.05 12.45
C TYR A 44 2.43 10.48 11.53
N TYR A 45 3.68 10.96 11.64
CA TYR A 45 4.80 10.51 10.79
C TYR A 45 5.66 9.43 11.44
N GLY A 46 5.47 9.11 12.71
CA GLY A 46 6.26 8.11 13.43
C GLY A 46 6.06 6.69 12.89
N THR A 47 7.14 6.02 12.52
CA THR A 47 7.10 4.64 12.04
C THR A 47 6.60 3.68 13.13
N ASP A 48 6.98 3.94 14.37
CA ASP A 48 6.60 3.16 15.55
C ASP A 48 5.10 3.26 15.88
N THR A 49 4.50 4.45 15.74
CA THR A 49 3.07 4.68 15.96
C THR A 49 2.21 4.19 14.79
N ARG A 50 2.76 4.11 13.57
CA ARG A 50 2.07 3.63 12.36
C ARG A 50 2.36 2.17 12.01
N ALA A 51 3.28 1.52 12.73
CA ALA A 51 3.60 0.11 12.49
C ALA A 51 2.38 -0.82 12.65
N VAL A 52 1.33 -0.40 13.37
CA VAL A 52 0.08 -1.15 13.54
C VAL A 52 -0.51 -1.62 12.21
N GLY A 53 -0.55 -0.78 11.17
CA GLY A 53 -1.07 -1.14 9.85
C GLY A 53 -0.20 -2.15 9.11
N LEU A 54 1.13 -1.97 9.15
CA LEU A 54 2.09 -2.91 8.55
C LEU A 54 2.04 -4.28 9.23
N LEU A 55 2.02 -4.28 10.55
CA LEU A 55 1.99 -5.50 11.35
C LEU A 55 0.63 -6.22 11.25
N ALA A 56 -0.48 -5.49 11.09
CA ALA A 56 -1.77 -6.08 10.75
C ALA A 56 -1.71 -6.87 9.43
N GLY A 57 -1.02 -6.35 8.41
CA GLY A 57 -0.75 -7.06 7.16
C GLY A 57 0.08 -8.33 7.35
N VAL A 58 1.10 -8.29 8.22
CA VAL A 58 1.90 -9.47 8.57
C VAL A 58 1.03 -10.52 9.27
N VAL A 59 0.27 -10.12 10.29
CA VAL A 59 -0.66 -11.02 10.99
C VAL A 59 -1.66 -11.62 10.02
N LEU A 60 -2.24 -10.81 9.12
CA LEU A 60 -3.16 -11.29 8.10
C LEU A 60 -2.52 -12.38 7.23
N ALA A 61 -1.29 -12.20 6.77
CA ALA A 61 -0.59 -13.18 5.93
C ALA A 61 -0.37 -14.53 6.64
N PHE A 62 -0.27 -14.52 7.96
CA PHE A 62 -0.19 -15.74 8.78
C PHE A 62 -1.55 -16.40 9.01
N LEU A 63 -2.61 -15.60 9.20
CA LEU A 63 -3.95 -16.10 9.52
C LEU A 63 -4.73 -16.51 8.27
N VAL A 64 -4.48 -15.83 7.16
CA VAL A 64 -5.19 -16.00 5.89
C VAL A 64 -4.17 -16.34 4.80
N PRO A 65 -3.57 -17.53 4.80
CA PRO A 65 -2.65 -17.92 3.74
C PRO A 65 -3.39 -17.92 2.40
N ALA A 66 -2.70 -17.44 1.37
CA ALA A 66 -3.23 -17.47 0.00
C ALA A 66 -3.49 -18.91 -0.42
N THR A 67 -4.76 -19.27 -0.53
CA THR A 67 -5.16 -20.61 -0.99
C THR A 67 -5.60 -20.52 -2.44
N ARG A 68 -5.20 -21.51 -3.25
CA ARG A 68 -5.71 -21.70 -4.62
C ARG A 68 -7.08 -22.37 -4.63
N ASP A 69 -7.53 -22.85 -3.47
CA ASP A 69 -8.81 -23.51 -3.32
C ASP A 69 -9.95 -22.49 -3.42
N THR A 70 -10.82 -22.67 -4.41
CA THR A 70 -11.95 -21.78 -4.67
C THR A 70 -13.05 -21.88 -3.63
N GLY A 71 -12.92 -22.75 -2.63
CA GLY A 71 -13.91 -22.89 -1.55
C GLY A 71 -15.35 -23.06 -2.02
N SER A 72 -16.26 -23.44 -1.14
CA SER A 72 -17.68 -23.47 -1.48
C SER A 72 -18.25 -22.06 -1.59
N ARG A 73 -19.34 -21.84 -2.35
CA ARG A 73 -20.08 -20.55 -2.40
C ARG A 73 -20.44 -20.02 -1.01
N ARG A 74 -20.67 -20.92 -0.03
CA ARG A 74 -20.94 -20.55 1.37
C ARG A 74 -19.71 -19.93 2.06
N THR A 75 -18.50 -20.26 1.64
CA THR A 75 -17.28 -19.66 2.19
C THR A 75 -17.00 -18.31 1.53
N ALA A 76 -17.26 -18.19 0.22
CA ALA A 76 -17.03 -16.94 -0.51
C ALA A 76 -17.87 -15.77 0.01
N TRP A 77 -19.16 -15.94 0.32
CA TRP A 77 -20.01 -14.86 0.79
C TRP A 77 -19.57 -14.27 2.14
N ARG A 78 -19.00 -15.12 3.03
CA ARG A 78 -18.45 -14.65 4.32
C ARG A 78 -17.26 -13.72 4.10
N TRP A 79 -16.38 -14.07 3.17
CA TRP A 79 -15.25 -13.22 2.81
C TRP A 79 -15.72 -11.93 2.11
N ASP A 80 -16.74 -12.00 1.26
CA ASP A 80 -17.34 -10.82 0.64
C ASP A 80 -17.98 -9.89 1.70
N ALA A 81 -18.67 -10.44 2.68
CA ALA A 81 -19.24 -9.66 3.79
C ALA A 81 -18.13 -8.98 4.62
N LEU A 82 -17.07 -9.72 4.98
CA LEU A 82 -15.91 -9.14 5.69
C LEU A 82 -15.20 -8.08 4.86
N GLY A 83 -15.04 -8.32 3.57
CA GLY A 83 -14.48 -7.36 2.64
C GLY A 83 -15.31 -6.09 2.49
N ALA A 84 -16.64 -6.24 2.44
CA ALA A 84 -17.58 -5.10 2.41
C ALA A 84 -17.47 -4.27 3.70
N VAL A 85 -17.43 -4.91 4.87
CA VAL A 85 -17.21 -4.22 6.16
C VAL A 85 -15.87 -3.48 6.15
N GLY A 86 -14.80 -4.12 5.68
CA GLY A 86 -13.49 -3.48 5.54
C GLY A 86 -13.52 -2.27 4.61
N LEU A 87 -14.13 -2.42 3.43
CA LEU A 87 -14.22 -1.34 2.45
C LEU A 87 -15.07 -0.17 2.95
N LEU A 88 -16.23 -0.45 3.55
CA LEU A 88 -17.07 0.58 4.17
C LEU A 88 -16.35 1.29 5.30
N GLY A 89 -15.60 0.55 6.13
CA GLY A 89 -14.73 1.13 7.17
C GLY A 89 -13.66 2.06 6.60
N LEU A 90 -13.03 1.71 5.48
CA LEU A 90 -12.06 2.57 4.79
C LEU A 90 -12.72 3.81 4.19
N VAL A 91 -13.89 3.67 3.57
CA VAL A 91 -14.65 4.82 3.03
C VAL A 91 -15.05 5.76 4.17
N ALA A 92 -15.56 5.22 5.27
CA ALA A 92 -15.89 6.02 6.45
C ALA A 92 -14.65 6.70 7.05
N ALA A 93 -13.52 5.99 7.14
CA ALA A 93 -12.27 6.56 7.60
C ALA A 93 -11.81 7.72 6.70
N PHE A 94 -11.85 7.53 5.39
CA PHE A 94 -11.50 8.58 4.43
C PHE A 94 -12.42 9.81 4.51
N ALA A 95 -13.72 9.60 4.77
CA ALA A 95 -14.69 10.69 4.86
C ALA A 95 -14.64 11.46 6.18
N TRP A 96 -14.24 10.82 7.28
CA TRP A 96 -14.39 11.37 8.63
C TRP A 96 -13.10 11.49 9.45
N LEU A 97 -12.04 10.77 9.08
CA LEU A 97 -10.77 10.85 9.81
C LEU A 97 -9.85 11.88 9.13
N ASP A 98 -9.46 12.86 9.88
CA ASP A 98 -8.40 13.81 9.55
C ASP A 98 -7.32 13.79 10.65
N GLU A 99 -6.18 14.40 10.37
CA GLU A 99 -5.05 14.46 11.29
C GLU A 99 -5.32 15.24 12.59
N GLY A 100 -6.33 16.11 12.61
CA GLY A 100 -6.75 16.86 13.78
C GLY A 100 -7.66 16.07 14.74
N ARG A 101 -8.15 14.90 14.32
CA ARG A 101 -9.08 14.14 15.16
C ARG A 101 -8.39 13.26 16.20
N PRO A 102 -8.71 13.43 17.50
CA PRO A 102 -8.17 12.60 18.58
C PRO A 102 -8.38 11.10 18.37
N PHE A 103 -9.50 10.71 17.77
CA PHE A 103 -9.83 9.31 17.49
C PHE A 103 -8.78 8.63 16.59
N LEU A 104 -8.16 9.38 15.66
CA LEU A 104 -7.15 8.82 14.76
C LEU A 104 -6.00 8.16 15.55
N TYR A 105 -5.53 8.84 16.60
CA TYR A 105 -4.42 8.40 17.46
C TYR A 105 -4.89 7.41 18.54
N ARG A 106 -6.14 7.53 19.00
CA ARG A 106 -6.75 6.68 20.03
C ARG A 106 -7.47 5.45 19.47
N GLY A 107 -6.95 4.87 18.39
CA GLY A 107 -7.46 3.64 17.80
C GLY A 107 -7.79 3.73 16.32
N GLY A 108 -7.86 4.92 15.73
CA GLY A 108 -8.15 5.12 14.31
C GLY A 108 -7.14 4.42 13.41
N PHE A 109 -5.85 4.50 13.69
CA PHE A 109 -4.83 3.76 12.94
C PHE A 109 -5.05 2.24 13.00
N ALA A 110 -5.42 1.71 14.16
CA ALA A 110 -5.73 0.28 14.30
C ALA A 110 -7.02 -0.10 13.55
N ALA A 111 -8.05 0.75 13.61
CA ALA A 111 -9.30 0.55 12.89
C ALA A 111 -9.09 0.55 11.37
N VAL A 112 -8.32 1.52 10.83
CA VAL A 112 -7.94 1.57 9.41
C VAL A 112 -7.10 0.37 9.03
N GLY A 113 -6.13 -0.04 9.87
CA GLY A 113 -5.32 -1.25 9.65
C GLY A 113 -6.17 -2.52 9.58
N LEU A 114 -7.14 -2.68 10.48
CA LEU A 114 -8.08 -3.81 10.49
C LEU A 114 -9.00 -3.77 9.26
N ALA A 115 -9.59 -2.62 8.93
CA ALA A 115 -10.43 -2.46 7.76
C ALA A 115 -9.68 -2.80 6.46
N SER A 116 -8.43 -2.34 6.34
CA SER A 116 -7.53 -2.69 5.22
C SER A 116 -7.26 -4.19 5.18
N ALA A 117 -6.96 -4.82 6.33
CA ALA A 117 -6.71 -6.25 6.42
C ALA A 117 -7.92 -7.07 5.97
N LEU A 118 -9.14 -6.69 6.38
CA LEU A 118 -10.38 -7.36 5.95
C LEU A 118 -10.61 -7.24 4.45
N ALA A 119 -10.43 -6.04 3.88
CA ALA A 119 -10.57 -5.81 2.45
C ALA A 119 -9.54 -6.62 1.63
N ILE A 120 -8.27 -6.64 2.07
CA ILE A 120 -7.20 -7.42 1.44
C ILE A 120 -7.47 -8.92 1.56
N ALA A 121 -7.94 -9.40 2.73
CA ALA A 121 -8.28 -10.81 2.92
C ALA A 121 -9.36 -11.29 1.95
N ALA A 122 -10.39 -10.49 1.75
CA ALA A 122 -11.44 -10.77 0.77
C ALA A 122 -10.90 -10.77 -0.66
N ALA A 123 -10.10 -9.76 -1.03
CA ALA A 123 -9.50 -9.65 -2.36
C ALA A 123 -8.52 -10.79 -2.69
N ALA A 124 -7.83 -11.32 -1.68
CA ALA A 124 -6.89 -12.44 -1.83
C ALA A 124 -7.57 -13.81 -1.96
N ARG A 125 -8.89 -13.91 -1.73
CA ARG A 125 -9.63 -15.18 -1.81
C ARG A 125 -10.25 -15.40 -3.18
N PRO A 126 -9.92 -16.51 -3.87
CA PRO A 126 -10.57 -16.86 -5.13
C PRO A 126 -12.09 -17.01 -4.98
N GLY A 127 -12.84 -16.56 -5.97
CA GLY A 127 -14.29 -16.72 -6.01
C GLY A 127 -15.08 -15.59 -5.33
N THR A 128 -14.44 -14.68 -4.60
CA THR A 128 -15.08 -13.48 -4.02
C THR A 128 -15.38 -12.42 -5.09
N VAL A 129 -16.35 -11.56 -4.81
CA VAL A 129 -16.66 -10.38 -5.65
C VAL A 129 -15.46 -9.44 -5.68
N ALA A 130 -14.81 -9.22 -4.51
CA ALA A 130 -13.63 -8.37 -4.39
C ALA A 130 -12.48 -8.86 -5.28
N ALA A 131 -12.17 -10.17 -5.28
CA ALA A 131 -11.13 -10.75 -6.13
C ALA A 131 -11.44 -10.58 -7.61
N ARG A 132 -12.71 -10.74 -8.03
CA ARG A 132 -13.14 -10.54 -9.41
C ARG A 132 -13.06 -9.08 -9.84
N ALA A 133 -13.54 -8.16 -9.01
CA ALA A 133 -13.54 -6.73 -9.29
C ALA A 133 -12.12 -6.16 -9.38
N LEU A 134 -11.24 -6.55 -8.44
CA LEU A 134 -9.85 -6.08 -8.41
C LEU A 134 -8.93 -6.85 -9.37
N GLY A 135 -9.32 -8.06 -9.78
CA GLY A 135 -8.58 -8.90 -10.74
C GLY A 135 -8.73 -8.48 -12.20
N VAL A 136 -9.58 -7.52 -12.55
CA VAL A 136 -9.70 -7.03 -13.92
C VAL A 136 -8.41 -6.33 -14.37
N ARG A 137 -8.08 -6.48 -15.65
CA ARG A 137 -6.81 -5.95 -16.22
C ARG A 137 -6.49 -4.49 -15.88
N PRO A 138 -7.43 -3.54 -15.95
CA PRO A 138 -7.14 -2.14 -15.56
C PRO A 138 -6.76 -1.98 -14.10
N MET A 139 -7.44 -2.69 -13.18
CA MET A 139 -7.13 -2.62 -11.74
C MET A 139 -5.76 -3.23 -11.41
N VAL A 140 -5.46 -4.38 -12.01
CA VAL A 140 -4.13 -5.01 -11.87
C VAL A 140 -3.04 -4.10 -12.45
N TRP A 141 -3.30 -3.49 -13.60
CA TRP A 141 -2.37 -2.54 -14.22
C TRP A 141 -2.09 -1.33 -13.33
N LEU A 142 -3.14 -0.76 -12.73
CA LEU A 142 -3.05 0.36 -11.79
C LEU A 142 -2.32 -0.04 -10.50
N GLY A 143 -2.69 -1.19 -9.92
CA GLY A 143 -2.05 -1.72 -8.71
C GLY A 143 -0.55 -1.96 -8.85
N GLN A 144 -0.11 -2.48 -10.01
CA GLN A 144 1.31 -2.68 -10.29
C GLN A 144 2.11 -1.38 -10.35
N ARG A 145 1.46 -0.24 -10.61
CA ARG A 145 2.08 1.09 -10.75
C ARG A 145 1.76 2.02 -9.58
N SER A 146 1.00 1.54 -8.61
CA SER A 146 0.53 2.36 -7.48
C SER A 146 1.67 3.04 -6.72
N TYR A 147 2.78 2.36 -6.52
CA TYR A 147 3.98 2.94 -5.92
C TYR A 147 4.59 4.06 -6.78
N GLY A 148 4.69 3.86 -8.10
CA GLY A 148 5.13 4.90 -9.02
C GLY A 148 4.18 6.10 -9.04
N ILE A 149 2.85 5.86 -9.02
CA ILE A 149 1.85 6.93 -8.93
C ILE A 149 2.04 7.71 -7.63
N TYR A 150 2.25 7.04 -6.50
CA TYR A 150 2.54 7.68 -5.23
C TYR A 150 3.83 8.51 -5.26
N LEU A 151 4.89 8.04 -5.90
CA LEU A 151 6.13 8.80 -6.01
C LEU A 151 6.00 10.02 -6.91
N TRP A 152 5.33 9.87 -8.05
CA TRP A 152 5.27 10.93 -9.06
C TRP A 152 4.19 11.99 -8.82
N HIS A 153 3.11 11.69 -8.06
CA HIS A 153 2.05 12.66 -7.84
C HIS A 153 2.55 13.95 -7.16
N TRP A 154 3.42 13.83 -6.18
CA TRP A 154 3.94 14.96 -5.42
C TRP A 154 4.82 15.89 -6.28
N PRO A 155 5.87 15.42 -6.99
CA PRO A 155 6.61 16.25 -7.94
C PRO A 155 5.72 16.91 -9.00
N VAL A 156 4.76 16.17 -9.56
CA VAL A 156 3.86 16.71 -10.59
C VAL A 156 3.05 17.88 -10.03
N ILE A 157 2.44 17.72 -8.85
CA ILE A 157 1.65 18.80 -8.23
C ILE A 157 2.53 20.02 -7.94
N HIS A 158 3.74 19.81 -7.41
CA HIS A 158 4.65 20.90 -7.06
C HIS A 158 5.28 21.62 -8.25
N LEU A 159 5.40 20.96 -9.40
CA LEU A 159 5.93 21.55 -10.63
C LEU A 159 4.85 22.12 -11.55
N THR A 160 3.57 22.04 -11.15
CA THR A 160 2.43 22.53 -11.94
C THR A 160 1.43 23.31 -11.09
N ARG A 161 1.91 24.23 -10.27
CA ARG A 161 1.06 25.04 -9.41
C ARG A 161 0.30 26.09 -10.22
N SER A 162 -1.01 26.19 -9.95
CA SER A 162 -1.85 27.15 -10.62
C SER A 162 -1.40 28.59 -10.32
N GLY A 163 -1.24 29.39 -11.38
CA GLY A 163 -0.86 30.81 -11.25
C GLY A 163 0.62 31.06 -10.99
N GLU A 164 1.41 30.05 -10.61
CA GLU A 164 2.86 30.16 -10.42
C GLU A 164 3.62 29.51 -11.61
N ASP A 165 3.36 28.21 -11.86
CA ASP A 165 4.07 27.44 -12.88
C ASP A 165 3.26 27.30 -14.17
N VAL A 166 1.92 27.27 -14.08
CA VAL A 166 1.02 27.12 -15.22
C VAL A 166 -0.18 28.08 -15.17
N PRO A 167 -0.63 28.61 -16.33
CA PRO A 167 -1.72 29.58 -16.39
C PRO A 167 -3.11 28.94 -16.33
N ILE A 168 -3.21 27.65 -15.99
CA ILE A 168 -4.46 26.91 -15.88
C ILE A 168 -4.74 26.52 -14.43
N GLY A 169 -6.03 26.39 -14.08
CA GLY A 169 -6.47 26.03 -12.73
C GLY A 169 -7.74 25.17 -12.76
N GLY A 170 -8.24 24.82 -11.58
CA GLY A 170 -9.48 24.03 -11.45
C GLY A 170 -9.40 22.63 -12.04
N ALA A 171 -10.53 22.13 -12.54
CA ALA A 171 -10.65 20.76 -13.06
C ALA A 171 -9.68 20.41 -14.21
N PRO A 172 -9.40 21.31 -15.19
CA PRO A 172 -8.41 21.02 -16.23
C PRO A 172 -7.01 20.76 -15.70
N LEU A 173 -6.56 21.53 -14.69
CA LEU A 173 -5.26 21.33 -14.09
C LEU A 173 -5.20 20.00 -13.34
N VAL A 174 -6.20 19.68 -12.53
CA VAL A 174 -6.25 18.39 -11.81
C VAL A 174 -6.22 17.22 -12.78
N THR A 175 -6.97 17.31 -13.88
CA THR A 175 -6.97 16.27 -14.93
C THR A 175 -5.58 16.11 -15.55
N ALA A 176 -4.92 17.21 -15.89
CA ALA A 176 -3.56 17.19 -16.43
C ALA A 176 -2.57 16.59 -15.42
N GLN A 177 -2.62 16.96 -14.15
CA GLN A 177 -1.79 16.42 -13.07
C GLN A 177 -1.97 14.91 -12.91
N VAL A 178 -3.21 14.41 -12.92
CA VAL A 178 -3.50 12.98 -12.86
C VAL A 178 -2.92 12.25 -14.07
N LEU A 179 -3.15 12.76 -15.28
CA LEU A 179 -2.62 12.14 -16.50
C LEU A 179 -1.08 12.12 -16.51
N LEU A 180 -0.43 13.24 -16.19
CA LEU A 180 1.03 13.33 -16.10
C LEU A 180 1.59 12.35 -15.05
N THR A 181 0.96 12.27 -13.90
CA THR A 181 1.35 11.32 -12.84
C THR A 181 1.28 9.88 -13.33
N VAL A 182 0.17 9.50 -13.98
CA VAL A 182 -0.02 8.13 -14.49
C VAL A 182 0.99 7.82 -15.60
N VAL A 183 1.25 8.77 -16.50
CA VAL A 183 2.25 8.60 -17.58
C VAL A 183 3.64 8.46 -16.97
N ALA A 184 4.05 9.35 -16.07
CA ALA A 184 5.34 9.29 -15.40
C ALA A 184 5.53 7.97 -14.64
N ALA A 185 4.51 7.52 -13.91
CA ALA A 185 4.52 6.24 -13.22
C ALA A 185 4.63 5.05 -14.19
N ALA A 186 3.91 5.08 -15.32
CA ALA A 186 3.98 4.02 -16.34
C ALA A 186 5.36 3.94 -17.00
N LEU A 187 5.97 5.08 -17.31
CA LEU A 187 7.32 5.16 -17.84
C LEU A 187 8.35 4.67 -16.82
N SER A 188 8.27 5.16 -15.58
CA SER A 188 9.13 4.72 -14.47
C SER A 188 9.01 3.20 -14.24
N TYR A 189 7.80 2.66 -14.22
CA TYR A 189 7.58 1.22 -14.09
C TYR A 189 8.28 0.44 -15.20
N ARG A 190 8.11 0.86 -16.48
CA ARG A 190 8.66 0.16 -17.65
C ARG A 190 10.19 0.25 -17.73
N PHE A 191 10.74 1.44 -17.52
CA PHE A 191 12.17 1.71 -17.80
C PHE A 191 13.06 1.61 -16.57
N VAL A 192 12.50 1.73 -15.37
CA VAL A 192 13.26 1.65 -14.12
C VAL A 192 12.89 0.39 -13.36
N GLU A 193 11.64 0.27 -12.92
CA GLU A 193 11.26 -0.79 -11.98
C GLU A 193 11.39 -2.19 -12.58
N VAL A 194 10.88 -2.43 -13.78
CA VAL A 194 10.92 -3.76 -14.43
C VAL A 194 12.36 -4.22 -14.69
N PRO A 195 13.28 -3.41 -15.25
CA PRO A 195 14.67 -3.80 -15.41
C PRO A 195 15.38 -4.12 -14.10
N PHE A 196 15.18 -3.29 -13.06
CA PHE A 196 15.77 -3.54 -11.75
C PHE A 196 15.22 -4.82 -11.09
N ARG A 197 13.94 -5.10 -11.22
CA ARG A 197 13.32 -6.34 -10.69
C ARG A 197 13.78 -7.59 -11.41
N ARG A 198 14.04 -7.52 -12.72
CA ARG A 198 14.45 -8.67 -13.54
C ARG A 198 15.96 -8.98 -13.45
N HIS A 199 16.79 -7.96 -13.45
CA HIS A 199 18.24 -8.13 -13.58
C HIS A 199 19.02 -7.79 -12.30
N GLY A 200 18.34 -7.22 -11.30
CA GLY A 200 18.99 -6.67 -10.11
C GLY A 200 19.87 -5.45 -10.42
N VAL A 201 20.40 -4.83 -9.36
CA VAL A 201 21.24 -3.63 -9.49
C VAL A 201 22.48 -3.89 -10.34
N ARG A 202 23.18 -5.03 -10.11
CA ARG A 202 24.40 -5.39 -10.85
C ARG A 202 24.12 -5.60 -12.35
N GLY A 203 23.01 -6.27 -12.69
CA GLY A 203 22.64 -6.51 -14.08
C GLY A 203 22.29 -5.22 -14.83
N VAL A 204 21.61 -4.29 -14.18
CA VAL A 204 21.29 -2.98 -14.79
C VAL A 204 22.57 -2.15 -14.98
N ILE A 205 23.45 -2.08 -13.99
CA ILE A 205 24.73 -1.36 -14.09
C ILE A 205 25.56 -1.97 -15.22
N SER A 206 25.72 -3.28 -15.31
CA SER A 206 26.49 -3.93 -16.38
C SER A 206 25.89 -3.69 -17.76
N ALA A 207 24.57 -3.57 -17.87
CA ALA A 207 23.92 -3.23 -19.12
C ALA A 207 24.12 -1.76 -19.53
N LEU A 208 24.30 -0.84 -18.57
CA LEU A 208 24.56 0.58 -18.83
C LEU A 208 26.06 0.87 -19.11
N THR A 209 26.97 0.09 -18.54
CA THR A 209 28.43 0.30 -18.64
C THR A 209 29.13 -0.61 -19.64
N GLY A 210 28.45 -1.65 -20.17
CA GLY A 210 29.04 -2.59 -21.12
C GLY A 210 29.13 -2.02 -22.53
N PRO A 211 30.19 -2.32 -23.29
CA PRO A 211 30.30 -1.89 -24.69
C PRO A 211 29.21 -2.56 -25.53
N GLY A 212 28.31 -1.75 -26.11
CA GLY A 212 27.18 -2.19 -26.93
C GLY A 212 25.79 -2.22 -26.25
N SER A 213 25.58 -1.43 -25.21
CA SER A 213 24.48 -1.58 -24.23
C SER A 213 23.09 -1.05 -24.62
N THR A 214 22.95 -0.23 -25.64
CA THR A 214 21.69 0.46 -25.94
C THR A 214 20.59 -0.40 -26.56
N SER A 215 20.92 -1.56 -27.12
CA SER A 215 19.96 -2.41 -27.86
C SER A 215 19.30 -3.51 -27.02
N ARG A 216 19.78 -3.82 -25.80
CA ARG A 216 19.32 -4.99 -25.02
C ARG A 216 18.27 -4.71 -23.96
N LEU A 217 18.03 -3.45 -23.61
CA LEU A 217 17.06 -3.08 -22.58
C LEU A 217 15.63 -2.83 -23.10
N VAL A 218 15.43 -2.78 -24.41
CA VAL A 218 14.15 -2.36 -25.01
C VAL A 218 13.30 -3.51 -25.56
N VAL A 219 13.78 -4.75 -25.60
CA VAL A 219 13.06 -5.85 -26.25
C VAL A 219 12.77 -7.00 -25.28
N ARG A 220 11.54 -7.12 -24.92
CA ARG A 220 10.56 -8.21 -24.74
C ARG A 220 9.68 -8.00 -23.55
#